data_e12df51ea6f4b79390292f39c12be9a9
#
_entry.id   e12df51ea6f4b79390292f39c12be9a9
#
_cell.length_a   1.000
_cell.length_b   1.000
_cell.length_c   1.000
_cell.angle_alpha   90.00
_cell.angle_beta   90.00
_cell.angle_gamma   90.00
#
_symmetry.space_group_name_H-M   'P 1'
#
loop_
_entity.id
_entity.type
_entity.pdbx_description
1 polymer ?
#
loop_
_entity_poly.entity_id
_entity_poly.type
_entity_poly.pdbx_seq_one_letter_code
_entity_poly.pdbx_strand_id
1 'polypeptide(L)'
;DTGEAPHKNLFRVGFVSALAMALHNFPEGVATFLAGYEDLTLGVSITLAIALHNIPEGISVAMPVWYATGSRRRAFRCTLLSGLTEPVGAVLAFALLRPFLNGLLLGVLFGAVAGIMVYIAVEELIPSSRQYGHDRPALWATLCGICVMPLTHLFQT
;
A
#
# COMPACT_ATOMS: atom_id res chain seq x y z
N ASP A 1 14.83 14.75 30.44
CA ASP A 1 13.68 15.54 29.97
C ASP A 1 14.09 16.32 28.72
N THR A 2 14.14 15.64 27.58
CA THR A 2 14.41 16.29 26.29
C THR A 2 13.06 16.76 25.74
N GLY A 3 12.75 18.04 25.98
CA GLY A 3 11.54 18.71 25.49
C GLY A 3 11.49 18.88 23.97
N GLU A 4 11.65 17.80 23.21
CA GLU A 4 11.34 17.79 21.79
C GLU A 4 9.83 17.74 21.60
N ALA A 5 9.34 18.80 20.98
CA ALA A 5 7.91 18.99 20.78
C ALA A 5 7.27 17.76 20.11
N PRO A 6 6.13 17.25 20.62
CA PRO A 6 5.42 16.07 20.08
C PRO A 6 5.13 16.18 18.58
N HIS A 7 5.05 17.39 18.04
CA HIS A 7 4.78 17.68 16.64
C HIS A 7 5.90 17.30 15.65
N LYS A 8 7.18 17.36 16.06
CA LYS A 8 8.30 16.98 15.18
C LYS A 8 8.37 15.46 14.96
N ASN A 9 8.10 14.69 16.00
CA ASN A 9 8.05 13.24 15.90
C ASN A 9 6.90 12.75 15.01
N LEU A 10 5.72 13.36 15.12
CA LEU A 10 4.56 13.01 14.27
C LEU A 10 4.79 13.33 12.79
N PHE A 11 5.45 14.45 12.48
CA PHE A 11 5.79 14.76 11.09
C PHE A 11 6.78 13.75 10.50
N ARG A 12 7.80 13.37 11.28
CA ARG A 12 8.77 12.34 10.88
C ARG A 12 8.06 11.01 10.63
N VAL A 13 7.18 10.59 11.54
CA VAL A 13 6.37 9.38 11.36
C VAL A 13 5.54 9.46 10.08
N GLY A 14 4.81 10.55 9.86
CA GLY A 14 4.02 10.72 8.64
C GLY A 14 4.85 10.72 7.35
N PHE A 15 6.05 11.31 7.38
CA PHE A 15 6.96 11.32 6.23
C PHE A 15 7.53 9.91 5.95
N VAL A 16 7.96 9.20 6.99
CA VAL A 16 8.45 7.82 6.87
C VAL A 16 7.34 6.89 6.35
N SER A 17 6.10 7.04 6.89
CA SER A 17 4.96 6.29 6.39
C SER A 17 4.66 6.58 4.92
N ALA A 18 4.73 7.86 4.50
CA ALA A 18 4.53 8.23 3.10
C ALA A 18 5.60 7.62 2.18
N LEU A 19 6.85 7.57 2.64
CA LEU A 19 7.95 6.93 1.89
C LEU A 19 7.78 5.42 1.83
N ALA A 20 7.43 4.78 2.94
CA ALA A 20 7.17 3.35 3.00
C ALA A 20 6.02 2.98 2.04
N MET A 21 4.92 3.75 2.05
CA MET A 21 3.81 3.56 1.12
C MET A 21 4.20 3.81 -0.34
N ALA A 22 5.05 4.79 -0.63
CA ALA A 22 5.54 5.00 -1.99
C ALA A 22 6.34 3.79 -2.50
N LEU A 23 7.17 3.19 -1.64
CA LEU A 23 7.92 1.98 -1.95
C LEU A 23 7.02 0.75 -2.12
N HIS A 24 5.90 0.71 -1.41
CA HIS A 24 4.89 -0.34 -1.48
C HIS A 24 4.04 -0.22 -2.76
N ASN A 25 3.51 0.97 -3.03
CA ASN A 25 2.63 1.22 -4.18
C ASN A 25 3.34 1.04 -5.53
N PHE A 26 4.66 1.25 -5.59
CA PHE A 26 5.39 1.06 -6.83
C PHE A 26 5.34 -0.40 -7.35
N PRO A 27 5.67 -1.44 -6.54
CA PRO A 27 5.48 -2.83 -6.91
C PRO A 27 4.02 -3.20 -7.25
N GLU A 28 3.04 -2.58 -6.59
CA GLU A 28 1.61 -2.80 -6.88
C GLU A 28 1.24 -2.32 -8.28
N GLY A 29 1.73 -1.15 -8.68
CA GLY A 29 1.58 -0.67 -10.05
C GLY A 29 2.20 -1.60 -11.08
N VAL A 30 3.37 -2.17 -10.78
CA VAL A 30 3.99 -3.20 -11.62
C VAL A 30 3.08 -4.43 -11.72
N ALA A 31 2.58 -4.94 -10.59
CA ALA A 31 1.70 -6.11 -10.54
C ALA A 31 0.39 -5.87 -11.30
N THR A 32 -0.24 -4.72 -11.10
CA THR A 32 -1.47 -4.32 -11.80
C THR A 32 -1.27 -4.31 -13.32
N PHE A 33 -0.17 -3.72 -13.79
CA PHE A 33 0.16 -3.73 -15.21
C PHE A 33 0.38 -5.15 -15.73
N LEU A 34 1.18 -5.96 -15.03
CA LEU A 34 1.51 -7.32 -15.46
C LEU A 34 0.25 -8.20 -15.53
N ALA A 35 -0.64 -8.09 -14.55
CA ALA A 35 -1.92 -8.80 -14.53
C ALA A 35 -2.80 -8.41 -15.72
N GLY A 36 -2.95 -7.11 -15.98
CA GLY A 36 -3.73 -6.62 -17.11
C GLY A 36 -3.11 -6.94 -18.47
N TYR A 37 -1.80 -7.10 -18.53
CA TYR A 37 -1.10 -7.53 -19.74
C TYR A 37 -1.32 -9.02 -20.04
N GLU A 38 -1.36 -9.86 -19.00
CA GLU A 38 -1.58 -11.31 -19.14
C GLU A 38 -3.05 -11.62 -19.47
N ASP A 39 -3.96 -11.06 -18.70
CA ASP A 39 -5.41 -11.23 -18.88
C ASP A 39 -6.17 -10.00 -18.37
N LEU A 40 -7.08 -9.47 -19.18
CA LEU A 40 -7.83 -8.26 -18.84
C LEU A 40 -8.74 -8.47 -17.62
N THR A 41 -9.35 -9.65 -17.49
CA THR A 41 -10.24 -9.97 -16.36
C THR A 41 -9.45 -10.04 -15.07
N LEU A 42 -8.30 -10.70 -15.11
CA LEU A 42 -7.36 -10.73 -13.99
C LEU A 42 -6.88 -9.32 -13.62
N GLY A 43 -6.53 -8.51 -14.61
CA GLY A 43 -6.10 -7.13 -14.41
C GLY A 43 -7.17 -6.27 -13.74
N VAL A 44 -8.42 -6.34 -14.20
CA VAL A 44 -9.56 -5.63 -13.58
C VAL A 44 -9.78 -6.09 -12.15
N SER A 45 -9.73 -7.39 -11.90
CA SER A 45 -9.92 -7.97 -10.56
C SER A 45 -8.86 -7.50 -9.58
N ILE A 46 -7.60 -7.55 -9.98
CA ILE A 46 -6.46 -7.08 -9.16
C ILE A 46 -6.55 -5.57 -8.94
N THR A 47 -6.87 -4.79 -9.98
CA THR A 47 -7.03 -3.34 -9.86
C THR A 47 -8.12 -2.97 -8.85
N LEU A 48 -9.26 -3.66 -8.85
CA LEU A 48 -10.33 -3.43 -7.87
C LEU A 48 -9.88 -3.78 -6.45
N ALA A 49 -9.19 -4.90 -6.27
CA ALA A 49 -8.67 -5.29 -4.97
C ALA A 49 -7.65 -4.26 -4.44
N ILE A 50 -6.71 -3.81 -5.28
CA ILE A 50 -5.73 -2.78 -4.98
C ILE A 50 -6.42 -1.45 -4.65
N ALA A 51 -7.38 -1.00 -5.45
CA ALA A 51 -8.11 0.23 -5.18
C ALA A 51 -8.83 0.22 -3.81
N LEU A 52 -9.37 -0.93 -3.40
CA LEU A 52 -10.04 -1.06 -2.10
C LEU A 52 -9.07 -0.98 -0.92
N HIS A 53 -7.89 -1.59 -1.01
CA HIS A 53 -6.93 -1.52 0.09
C HIS A 53 -6.13 -0.21 0.12
N ASN A 54 -5.99 0.49 -0.99
CA ASN A 54 -5.37 1.81 -1.06
C ASN A 54 -6.14 2.88 -0.25
N ILE A 55 -7.46 2.66 0.02
CA ILE A 55 -8.23 3.57 0.88
C ILE A 55 -7.70 3.58 2.32
N PRO A 56 -7.61 2.44 3.06
CA PRO A 56 -6.97 2.40 4.36
C PRO A 56 -5.52 2.90 4.37
N GLU A 57 -4.75 2.59 3.35
CA GLU A 57 -3.37 3.04 3.21
C GLU A 57 -3.26 4.56 3.10
N GLY A 58 -4.07 5.17 2.26
CA GLY A 58 -4.15 6.62 2.15
C GLY A 58 -4.50 7.29 3.48
N ILE A 59 -5.38 6.69 4.28
CA ILE A 59 -5.71 7.15 5.63
C ILE A 59 -4.50 7.02 6.57
N SER A 60 -3.75 5.93 6.50
CA SER A 60 -2.57 5.70 7.34
C SER A 60 -1.46 6.74 7.13
N VAL A 61 -1.31 7.26 5.93
CA VAL A 61 -0.40 8.37 5.60
C VAL A 61 -1.01 9.73 5.98
N ALA A 62 -2.29 9.95 5.66
CA ALA A 62 -2.93 11.25 5.84
C ALA A 62 -3.05 11.64 7.31
N MET A 63 -3.41 10.71 8.18
CA MET A 63 -3.70 11.00 9.59
C MET A 63 -2.49 11.50 10.37
N PRO A 64 -1.32 10.84 10.39
CA PRO A 64 -0.14 11.34 11.09
C PRO A 64 0.31 12.71 10.58
N VAL A 65 0.29 12.93 9.27
CA VAL A 65 0.67 14.21 8.66
C VAL A 65 -0.31 15.31 9.06
N TRP A 66 -1.61 15.02 9.09
CA TRP A 66 -2.61 15.99 9.51
C TRP A 66 -2.46 16.34 10.99
N TYR A 67 -2.33 15.36 11.87
CA TYR A 67 -2.12 15.61 13.30
C TYR A 67 -0.84 16.37 13.58
N ALA A 68 0.24 16.10 12.84
CA ALA A 68 1.51 16.80 13.01
C ALA A 68 1.48 18.25 12.52
N THR A 69 0.70 18.54 11.47
CA THR A 69 0.80 19.83 10.76
C THR A 69 -0.46 20.69 10.86
N GLY A 70 -1.58 20.14 11.33
CA GLY A 70 -2.90 20.78 11.29
C GLY A 70 -3.43 21.06 9.88
N SER A 71 -2.70 20.63 8.84
CA SER A 71 -2.97 21.01 7.45
C SER A 71 -3.49 19.85 6.61
N ARG A 72 -4.77 19.90 6.27
CA ARG A 72 -5.40 18.93 5.34
C ARG A 72 -4.72 18.93 3.97
N ARG A 73 -4.24 20.10 3.51
CA ARG A 73 -3.51 20.21 2.23
C ARG A 73 -2.20 19.42 2.24
N ARG A 74 -1.44 19.48 3.34
CA ARG A 74 -0.18 18.72 3.46
C ARG A 74 -0.46 17.24 3.52
N ALA A 75 -1.42 16.82 4.34
CA ALA A 75 -1.85 15.43 4.41
C ALA A 75 -2.24 14.90 3.03
N PHE A 76 -3.14 15.59 2.32
CA PHE A 76 -3.55 15.20 0.96
C PHE A 76 -2.38 15.11 -0.03
N ARG A 77 -1.47 16.10 -0.01
CA ARG A 77 -0.30 16.07 -0.91
C ARG A 77 0.64 14.89 -0.63
N CYS A 78 0.91 14.61 0.63
CA CYS A 78 1.75 13.46 1.00
C CYS A 78 1.11 12.14 0.54
N THR A 79 -0.17 11.95 0.79
CA THR A 79 -0.92 10.77 0.36
C THR A 79 -0.97 10.66 -1.15
N LEU A 80 -1.26 11.76 -1.86
CA LEU A 80 -1.31 11.79 -3.31
C LEU A 80 0.05 11.45 -3.94
N LEU A 81 1.14 12.03 -3.44
CA LEU A 81 2.49 11.75 -3.94
C LEU A 81 2.90 10.30 -3.70
N SER A 82 2.53 9.75 -2.53
CA SER A 82 2.74 8.34 -2.24
C SER A 82 1.93 7.45 -3.20
N GLY A 83 0.65 7.74 -3.41
CA GLY A 83 -0.19 6.97 -4.32
C GLY A 83 0.21 7.07 -5.80
N LEU A 84 0.77 8.20 -6.24
CA LEU A 84 1.24 8.38 -7.61
C LEU A 84 2.41 7.46 -8.00
N THR A 85 3.08 6.83 -7.03
CA THR A 85 4.12 5.83 -7.34
C THR A 85 3.55 4.56 -7.95
N GLU A 86 2.27 4.24 -7.72
CA GLU A 86 1.57 3.11 -8.34
C GLU A 86 1.47 3.27 -9.88
N PRO A 87 0.85 4.33 -10.43
CA PRO A 87 0.84 4.53 -11.88
C PRO A 87 2.23 4.71 -12.48
N VAL A 88 3.19 5.25 -11.73
CA VAL A 88 4.60 5.31 -12.17
C VAL A 88 5.17 3.91 -12.30
N GLY A 89 4.93 3.01 -11.34
CA GLY A 89 5.32 1.61 -11.41
C GLY A 89 4.73 0.91 -12.65
N ALA A 90 3.43 1.10 -12.90
CA ALA A 90 2.74 0.55 -14.07
C ALA A 90 3.35 1.04 -15.41
N VAL A 91 3.59 2.36 -15.54
CA VAL A 91 4.19 2.94 -16.76
C VAL A 91 5.61 2.44 -16.98
N LEU A 92 6.42 2.36 -15.92
CA LEU A 92 7.79 1.84 -16.02
C LEU A 92 7.80 0.35 -16.33
N ALA A 93 6.90 -0.45 -15.77
CA ALA A 93 6.73 -1.85 -16.12
C ALA A 93 6.37 -2.00 -17.61
N PHE A 94 5.43 -1.21 -18.12
CA PHE A 94 5.10 -1.18 -19.54
C PHE A 94 6.30 -0.82 -20.39
N ALA A 95 7.01 0.25 -20.08
CA ALA A 95 8.09 0.78 -20.90
C ALA A 95 9.34 -0.13 -20.92
N LEU A 96 9.67 -0.73 -19.77
CA LEU A 96 10.94 -1.45 -19.58
C LEU A 96 10.79 -2.96 -19.63
N LEU A 97 9.69 -3.52 -19.09
CA LEU A 97 9.54 -4.96 -18.92
C LEU A 97 8.81 -5.63 -20.06
N ARG A 98 7.91 -4.90 -20.75
CA ARG A 98 7.10 -5.46 -21.84
C ARG A 98 7.87 -6.33 -22.84
N PRO A 99 9.05 -5.94 -23.35
CA PRO A 99 9.78 -6.75 -24.32
C PRO A 99 10.38 -8.03 -23.75
N PHE A 100 10.50 -8.13 -22.44
CA PHE A 100 11.12 -9.27 -21.74
C PHE A 100 10.09 -10.17 -21.03
N LEU A 101 8.80 -9.82 -21.08
CA LEU A 101 7.76 -10.55 -20.36
C LEU A 101 7.66 -12.00 -20.88
N ASN A 102 7.78 -12.91 -19.92
CA ASN A 102 7.54 -14.33 -20.09
C ASN A 102 6.99 -14.90 -18.77
N GLY A 103 6.42 -16.11 -18.78
CA GLY A 103 5.78 -16.68 -17.61
C GLY A 103 6.70 -16.82 -16.38
N LEU A 104 8.00 -17.07 -16.60
CA LEU A 104 8.97 -17.15 -15.51
C LEU A 104 9.18 -15.77 -14.87
N LEU A 105 9.42 -14.74 -15.68
CA LEU A 105 9.63 -13.37 -15.19
C LEU A 105 8.38 -12.86 -14.46
N LEU A 106 7.18 -13.12 -15.00
CA LEU A 106 5.91 -12.81 -14.37
C LEU A 106 5.80 -13.46 -12.98
N GLY A 107 6.04 -14.76 -12.91
CA GLY A 107 6.00 -15.49 -11.63
C GLY A 107 6.97 -14.95 -10.60
N VAL A 108 8.20 -14.61 -11.00
CA VAL A 108 9.21 -14.01 -10.11
C VAL A 108 8.77 -12.62 -9.63
N LEU A 109 8.26 -11.77 -10.53
CA LEU A 109 7.82 -10.43 -10.18
C LEU A 109 6.60 -10.45 -9.25
N PHE A 110 5.59 -11.27 -9.54
CA PHE A 110 4.44 -11.43 -8.64
C PHE A 110 4.85 -11.99 -7.28
N GLY A 111 5.75 -12.97 -7.25
CA GLY A 111 6.29 -13.51 -5.99
C GLY A 111 7.06 -12.47 -5.18
N ALA A 112 7.86 -11.62 -5.84
CA ALA A 112 8.59 -10.54 -5.18
C ALA A 112 7.65 -9.48 -4.61
N VAL A 113 6.63 -9.04 -5.38
CA VAL A 113 5.62 -8.10 -4.91
C VAL A 113 4.87 -8.67 -3.72
N ALA A 114 4.37 -9.91 -3.81
CA ALA A 114 3.67 -10.57 -2.72
C ALA A 114 4.55 -10.66 -1.45
N GLY A 115 5.83 -10.98 -1.60
CA GLY A 115 6.78 -11.02 -0.47
C GLY A 115 6.97 -9.65 0.19
N ILE A 116 7.10 -8.58 -0.59
CA ILE A 116 7.20 -7.20 -0.08
C ILE A 116 5.91 -6.83 0.68
N MET A 117 4.74 -7.13 0.13
CA MET A 117 3.46 -6.83 0.77
C MET A 117 3.28 -7.56 2.10
N VAL A 118 3.61 -8.84 2.16
CA VAL A 118 3.58 -9.62 3.40
C VAL A 118 4.56 -9.05 4.43
N TYR A 119 5.78 -8.70 4.01
CA TYR A 119 6.77 -8.09 4.88
C TYR A 119 6.26 -6.79 5.51
N ILE A 120 5.74 -5.87 4.69
CA ILE A 120 5.21 -4.57 5.17
C ILE A 120 3.99 -4.79 6.10
N ALA A 121 3.09 -5.71 5.75
CA ALA A 121 1.95 -6.03 6.61
C ALA A 121 2.37 -6.49 8.00
N VAL A 122 3.36 -7.38 8.09
CA VAL A 122 3.82 -7.99 9.35
C VAL A 122 4.71 -7.04 10.16
N GLU A 123 5.65 -6.36 9.51
CA GLU A 123 6.67 -5.56 10.19
C GLU A 123 6.24 -4.12 10.45
N GLU A 124 5.32 -3.57 9.65
CA GLU A 124 4.92 -2.17 9.78
C GLU A 124 3.45 -2.00 10.15
N LEU A 125 2.51 -2.56 9.37
CA LEU A 125 1.09 -2.25 9.54
C LEU A 125 0.50 -2.86 10.82
N ILE A 126 0.76 -4.14 11.09
CA ILE A 126 0.26 -4.81 12.30
C ILE A 126 0.85 -4.19 13.57
N PRO A 127 2.18 -3.96 13.70
CA PRO A 127 2.75 -3.29 14.86
C PRO A 127 2.23 -1.86 15.03
N SER A 128 2.14 -1.07 13.94
CA SER A 128 1.62 0.29 13.98
C SER A 128 0.18 0.36 14.48
N SER A 129 -0.67 -0.57 14.08
CA SER A 129 -2.07 -0.61 14.51
C SER A 129 -2.24 -0.78 16.03
N ARG A 130 -1.25 -1.40 16.70
CA ARG A 130 -1.26 -1.66 18.15
C ARG A 130 -0.71 -0.51 18.98
N GLN A 131 0.00 0.45 18.38
CA GLN A 131 0.60 1.58 19.10
C GLN A 131 -0.42 2.52 19.75
N TYR A 132 -1.68 2.44 19.35
CA TYR A 132 -2.76 3.28 19.88
C TYR A 132 -3.46 2.72 21.12
N GLY A 133 -2.97 1.61 21.71
CA GLY A 133 -3.49 1.03 22.93
C GLY A 133 -4.84 0.30 22.77
N HIS A 134 -5.23 -0.03 21.55
CA HIS A 134 -6.47 -0.73 21.22
C HIS A 134 -6.21 -2.11 20.60
N ASP A 135 -5.45 -2.96 21.30
CA ASP A 135 -4.98 -4.26 20.78
C ASP A 135 -6.10 -5.19 20.30
N ARG A 136 -7.21 -5.27 21.07
CA ARG A 136 -8.35 -6.14 20.68
C ARG A 136 -9.05 -5.67 19.42
N PRO A 137 -9.45 -4.39 19.26
CA PRO A 137 -9.97 -3.88 17.99
C PRO A 137 -9.00 -4.05 16.82
N ALA A 138 -7.71 -3.79 17.03
CA ALA A 138 -6.68 -3.97 16.00
C ALA A 138 -6.58 -5.44 15.55
N LEU A 139 -6.62 -6.39 16.49
CA LEU A 139 -6.62 -7.82 16.18
C LEU A 139 -7.85 -8.22 15.35
N TRP A 140 -9.06 -7.80 15.79
CA TRP A 140 -10.28 -8.10 15.06
C TRP A 140 -10.30 -7.47 13.67
N ALA A 141 -9.82 -6.23 13.52
CA ALA A 141 -9.69 -5.58 12.22
C ALA A 141 -8.73 -6.34 11.30
N THR A 142 -7.59 -6.81 11.82
CA THR A 142 -6.62 -7.63 11.07
C THR A 142 -7.27 -8.95 10.61
N LEU A 143 -7.96 -9.66 11.50
CA LEU A 143 -8.64 -10.92 11.15
C LEU A 143 -9.75 -10.69 10.12
N CYS A 144 -10.55 -9.62 10.28
CA CYS A 144 -11.56 -9.26 9.29
C CYS A 144 -10.94 -8.96 7.92
N GLY A 145 -9.82 -8.21 7.88
CA GLY A 145 -9.10 -7.91 6.64
C GLY A 145 -8.61 -9.18 5.93
N ILE A 146 -8.02 -10.11 6.68
CA ILE A 146 -7.59 -11.41 6.14
C ILE A 146 -8.77 -12.21 5.57
N CYS A 147 -9.96 -12.12 6.19
CA CYS A 147 -11.14 -12.84 5.71
C CYS A 147 -11.81 -12.16 4.50
N VAL A 148 -11.79 -10.83 4.44
CA VAL A 148 -12.44 -10.06 3.35
C VAL A 148 -11.77 -10.31 2.00
N MET A 149 -10.44 -10.36 1.95
CA MET A 149 -9.72 -10.52 0.68
C MET A 149 -10.06 -11.81 -0.08
N PRO A 150 -10.09 -13.01 0.55
CA PRO A 150 -10.56 -14.22 -0.13
C PRO A 150 -12.03 -14.16 -0.56
N LEU A 151 -12.88 -13.42 0.17
CA LEU A 151 -14.29 -13.27 -0.21
C LEU A 151 -14.45 -12.48 -1.51
N THR A 152 -13.55 -11.55 -1.82
CA THR A 152 -13.59 -10.84 -3.12
C THR A 152 -13.39 -11.79 -4.29
N HIS A 153 -12.65 -12.88 -4.13
CA HIS A 153 -12.48 -13.92 -5.14
C HIS A 153 -13.77 -14.69 -5.47
N LEU A 154 -14.69 -14.83 -4.50
CA LEU A 154 -15.96 -15.53 -4.74
C LEU A 154 -16.91 -14.75 -5.68
N PHE A 155 -16.68 -13.46 -5.85
CA PHE A 155 -17.46 -12.61 -6.77
C PHE A 155 -16.81 -12.47 -8.16
N GLN A 156 -15.70 -13.16 -8.39
CA GLN A 156 -14.93 -13.10 -9.65
C GLN A 156 -15.10 -14.38 -10.51
N THR A 157 -15.80 -15.37 -9.98
CA THR A 157 -16.22 -16.60 -10.70
C THR A 157 -17.64 -16.45 -11.19
#